data_809003b20141e141ddf8e0607db3c321
#
_entry.id   809003b20141e141ddf8e0607db3c321
#
_cell.length_a   1.000
_cell.length_b   1.000
_cell.length_c   1.000
_cell.angle_alpha   90.00
_cell.angle_beta   90.00
_cell.angle_gamma   90.00
#
_symmetry.space_group_name_H-M   'P 1'
#
loop_
_entity.id
_entity.type
_entity.pdbx_description
1 polymer ?
#
loop_
_entity_poly.entity_id
_entity_poly.type
_entity_poly.pdbx_seq_one_letter_code
_entity_poly.pdbx_strand_id
1 'polypeptide(L)'
;QNLLMLRQILVTGGAGFIGSHLVDRLLERNNRVVCVDNFILGRREHLKDAMENPNFSLHELDLLELDKLDELFDQENFDAVFHLAANSDIRAGTESTERDLKLTFMTSYHVLECMQRYDVKKILFASTGAIFGDREERLKEESVALPESLYGASKLASEAFIYAFSGLYDI
;
A
#
# COMPACT_ATOMS: atom_id res chain seq x y z
N GLN A 1 -23.16 -11.53 21.41
CA GLN A 1 -21.87 -12.19 21.09
C GLN A 1 -21.51 -11.76 19.67
N ASN A 2 -20.71 -10.67 19.52
CA ASN A 2 -20.07 -10.36 18.26
C ASN A 2 -19.01 -11.45 18.04
N LEU A 3 -19.33 -12.43 17.19
CA LEU A 3 -18.29 -13.18 16.50
C LEU A 3 -17.49 -12.12 15.72
N LEU A 4 -16.30 -11.80 16.20
CA LEU A 4 -15.31 -11.06 15.43
C LEU A 4 -15.02 -11.92 14.19
N MET A 5 -15.69 -11.63 13.08
CA MET A 5 -15.39 -12.30 11.82
C MET A 5 -13.93 -12.01 11.50
N LEU A 6 -13.16 -13.09 11.34
CA LEU A 6 -11.78 -13.02 10.86
C LEU A 6 -11.81 -12.26 9.53
N ARG A 7 -11.12 -11.13 9.47
CA ARG A 7 -11.00 -10.35 8.23
C ARG A 7 -9.75 -10.78 7.50
N GLN A 8 -9.86 -10.92 6.20
CA GLN A 8 -8.73 -11.17 5.33
C GLN A 8 -8.21 -9.87 4.76
N ILE A 9 -6.99 -9.52 5.11
CA ILE A 9 -6.41 -8.21 4.85
C ILE A 9 -5.15 -8.36 4.00
N LEU A 10 -5.11 -7.65 2.87
CA LEU A 10 -3.89 -7.49 2.09
C LEU A 10 -3.07 -6.33 2.66
N VAL A 11 -1.78 -6.59 2.91
CA VAL A 11 -0.80 -5.55 3.26
C VAL A 11 0.29 -5.54 2.21
N THR A 12 0.37 -4.49 1.41
CA THR A 12 1.47 -4.30 0.46
C THR A 12 2.60 -3.52 1.11
N GLY A 13 3.85 -3.86 0.81
CA GLY A 13 5.01 -3.26 1.48
C GLY A 13 5.14 -3.71 2.95
N GLY A 14 4.62 -4.92 3.26
CA GLY A 14 4.58 -5.42 4.64
C GLY A 14 5.94 -5.76 5.24
N ALA A 15 6.99 -5.96 4.44
CA ALA A 15 8.35 -6.17 4.91
C ALA A 15 9.11 -4.87 5.22
N GLY A 16 8.49 -3.71 4.95
CA GLY A 16 8.99 -2.40 5.35
C GLY A 16 8.86 -2.16 6.86
N PHE A 17 9.44 -1.04 7.34
CA PHE A 17 9.39 -0.68 8.76
C PHE A 17 7.95 -0.53 9.29
N ILE A 18 7.15 0.32 8.64
CA ILE A 18 5.75 0.54 9.05
C ILE A 18 4.92 -0.72 8.80
N GLY A 19 5.12 -1.35 7.63
CA GLY A 19 4.34 -2.52 7.21
C GLY A 19 4.47 -3.69 8.16
N SER A 20 5.66 -4.01 8.64
CA SER A 20 5.89 -5.14 9.56
C SER A 20 5.18 -4.94 10.90
N HIS A 21 5.25 -3.74 11.48
CA HIS A 21 4.51 -3.44 12.71
C HIS A 21 2.99 -3.48 12.52
N LEU A 22 2.50 -3.07 11.34
CA LEU A 22 1.09 -3.18 11.01
C LEU A 22 0.66 -4.65 10.87
N VAL A 23 1.46 -5.48 10.19
CA VAL A 23 1.23 -6.92 10.06
C VAL A 23 1.08 -7.57 11.44
N ASP A 24 2.02 -7.32 12.35
CA ASP A 24 1.98 -7.86 13.72
C ASP A 24 0.69 -7.42 14.43
N ARG A 25 0.33 -6.15 14.35
CA ARG A 25 -0.90 -5.64 15.00
C ARG A 25 -2.17 -6.20 14.43
N LEU A 26 -2.22 -6.47 13.12
CA LEU A 26 -3.37 -7.11 12.49
C LEU A 26 -3.51 -8.57 12.92
N LEU A 27 -2.40 -9.29 13.02
CA LEU A 27 -2.36 -10.68 13.50
C LEU A 27 -2.77 -10.78 14.97
N GLU A 28 -2.28 -9.88 15.84
CA GLU A 28 -2.69 -9.79 17.26
C GLU A 28 -4.22 -9.59 17.41
N ARG A 29 -4.87 -9.00 16.42
CA ARG A 29 -6.32 -8.80 16.36
C ARG A 29 -7.08 -9.94 15.69
N ASN A 30 -6.42 -11.08 15.53
CA ASN A 30 -6.97 -12.28 14.90
C ASN A 30 -7.47 -12.06 13.46
N ASN A 31 -6.81 -11.18 12.68
CA ASN A 31 -7.06 -11.12 11.25
C ASN A 31 -6.19 -12.15 10.51
N ARG A 32 -6.63 -12.56 9.34
CA ARG A 32 -5.78 -13.21 8.35
C ARG A 32 -5.08 -12.12 7.54
N VAL A 33 -3.77 -12.21 7.47
CA VAL A 33 -2.95 -11.21 6.77
C VAL A 33 -2.20 -11.86 5.61
N VAL A 34 -2.45 -11.35 4.43
CA VAL A 34 -1.68 -11.66 3.22
C VAL A 34 -0.74 -10.49 2.97
N CYS A 35 0.56 -10.73 3.07
CA CYS A 35 1.60 -9.73 2.86
C CYS A 35 2.19 -9.86 1.47
N VAL A 36 2.31 -8.76 0.75
CA VAL A 36 3.01 -8.66 -0.54
C VAL A 36 4.18 -7.69 -0.42
N ASP A 37 5.36 -8.16 -0.78
CA ASP A 37 6.58 -7.34 -0.83
C ASP A 37 7.54 -7.90 -1.88
N ASN A 38 8.27 -7.06 -2.61
CA ASN A 38 9.29 -7.49 -3.57
C ASN A 38 10.71 -7.46 -2.99
N PHE A 39 10.85 -7.07 -1.73
CA PHE A 39 12.10 -6.98 -0.97
C PHE A 39 13.18 -6.07 -1.57
N ILE A 40 12.83 -5.14 -2.46
CA ILE A 40 13.79 -4.13 -2.94
C ILE A 40 14.24 -3.24 -1.78
N LEU A 41 13.31 -2.84 -0.90
CA LEU A 41 13.58 -2.03 0.29
C LEU A 41 13.18 -2.75 1.59
N GLY A 42 12.23 -3.66 1.52
CA GLY A 42 11.77 -4.48 2.64
C GLY A 42 12.80 -5.54 3.04
N ARG A 43 12.67 -6.05 4.27
CA ARG A 43 13.56 -7.09 4.82
C ARG A 43 12.76 -8.24 5.40
N ARG A 44 13.13 -9.48 5.06
CA ARG A 44 12.46 -10.69 5.57
C ARG A 44 12.53 -10.79 7.10
N GLU A 45 13.61 -10.29 7.69
CA GLU A 45 13.82 -10.30 9.14
C GLU A 45 12.72 -9.53 9.89
N HIS A 46 12.11 -8.52 9.27
CA HIS A 46 11.01 -7.76 9.85
C HIS A 46 9.73 -8.59 10.00
N LEU A 47 9.57 -9.68 9.25
CA LEU A 47 8.40 -10.55 9.26
C LEU A 47 8.63 -11.87 10.01
N LYS A 48 9.76 -12.01 10.72
CA LYS A 48 10.16 -13.27 11.36
C LYS A 48 9.07 -13.84 12.28
N ASP A 49 8.51 -13.01 13.15
CA ASP A 49 7.49 -13.43 14.11
C ASP A 49 6.15 -13.69 13.42
N ALA A 50 5.80 -12.89 12.43
CA ALA A 50 4.61 -13.08 11.59
C ALA A 50 4.63 -14.41 10.83
N MET A 51 5.80 -14.84 10.33
CA MET A 51 5.97 -16.11 9.60
C MET A 51 5.62 -17.35 10.42
N GLU A 52 5.64 -17.27 11.75
CA GLU A 52 5.25 -18.35 12.66
C GLU A 52 3.73 -18.39 12.91
N ASN A 53 3.00 -17.35 12.49
CA ASN A 53 1.56 -17.24 12.72
C ASN A 53 0.77 -17.96 11.61
N PRO A 54 -0.13 -18.90 11.94
CA PRO A 54 -0.92 -19.64 10.94
C PRO A 54 -1.89 -18.78 10.13
N ASN A 55 -2.19 -17.55 10.58
CA ASN A 55 -3.03 -16.59 9.89
C ASN A 55 -2.23 -15.64 8.98
N PHE A 56 -0.95 -15.88 8.81
CA PHE A 56 -0.07 -15.07 7.95
C PHE A 56 0.33 -15.83 6.69
N SER A 57 0.33 -15.14 5.57
CA SER A 57 0.95 -15.62 4.32
C SER A 57 1.77 -14.50 3.68
N LEU A 58 2.91 -14.87 3.12
CA LEU A 58 3.84 -13.97 2.44
C LEU A 58 3.94 -14.34 0.97
N HIS A 59 3.72 -13.36 0.11
CA HIS A 59 3.93 -13.46 -1.33
C HIS A 59 5.05 -12.50 -1.75
N GLU A 60 6.15 -13.05 -2.23
CA GLU A 60 7.21 -12.27 -2.86
C GLU A 60 6.75 -11.92 -4.28
N LEU A 61 6.24 -10.70 -4.43
CA LEU A 61 5.59 -10.24 -5.64
C LEU A 61 5.89 -8.76 -5.88
N ASP A 62 6.26 -8.42 -7.13
CA ASP A 62 6.32 -7.03 -7.56
C ASP A 62 4.93 -6.57 -8.02
N LEU A 63 4.40 -5.52 -7.41
CA LEU A 63 3.09 -4.95 -7.77
C LEU A 63 3.04 -4.37 -9.19
N LEU A 64 4.18 -4.25 -9.88
CA LEU A 64 4.22 -3.93 -11.30
C LEU A 64 3.85 -5.13 -12.18
N GLU A 65 3.89 -6.36 -11.67
CA GLU A 65 3.46 -7.58 -12.34
C GLU A 65 1.94 -7.77 -12.16
N LEU A 66 1.15 -6.95 -12.90
CA LEU A 66 -0.31 -6.89 -12.75
C LEU A 66 -0.97 -8.26 -12.86
N ASP A 67 -0.53 -9.13 -13.79
CA ASP A 67 -1.12 -10.46 -13.97
C ASP A 67 -0.99 -11.33 -12.71
N LYS A 68 0.16 -11.28 -12.03
CA LYS A 68 0.38 -12.02 -10.79
C LYS A 68 -0.40 -11.44 -9.61
N LEU A 69 -0.54 -10.11 -9.58
CA LEU A 69 -1.38 -9.46 -8.58
C LEU A 69 -2.85 -9.83 -8.77
N ASP A 70 -3.31 -9.85 -10.01
CA ASP A 70 -4.65 -10.27 -10.38
C ASP A 70 -4.93 -11.72 -9.97
N GLU A 71 -4.00 -12.65 -10.25
CA GLU A 71 -4.09 -14.03 -9.78
C GLU A 71 -4.20 -14.14 -8.25
N LEU A 72 -3.48 -13.31 -7.50
CA LEU A 72 -3.57 -13.28 -6.05
C LEU A 72 -4.96 -12.81 -5.59
N PHE A 73 -5.52 -11.78 -6.22
CA PHE A 73 -6.87 -11.31 -5.90
C PHE A 73 -7.95 -12.32 -6.29
N ASP A 74 -7.75 -13.11 -7.36
CA ASP A 74 -8.67 -14.18 -7.77
C ASP A 74 -8.69 -15.34 -6.75
N GLN A 75 -7.54 -15.65 -6.17
CA GLN A 75 -7.39 -16.75 -5.20
C GLN A 75 -7.82 -16.39 -3.79
N GLU A 76 -7.79 -15.10 -3.44
CA GLU A 76 -7.99 -14.61 -2.10
C GLU A 76 -9.19 -13.64 -2.05
N ASN A 77 -9.99 -13.71 -0.99
CA ASN A 77 -11.13 -12.81 -0.80
C ASN A 77 -10.77 -11.73 0.22
N PHE A 78 -10.30 -10.58 -0.24
CA PHE A 78 -9.88 -9.50 0.65
C PHE A 78 -11.05 -8.65 1.14
N ASP A 79 -11.10 -8.39 2.45
CA ASP A 79 -12.04 -7.44 3.06
C ASP A 79 -11.51 -6.00 3.02
N ALA A 80 -10.18 -5.85 2.99
CA ALA A 80 -9.50 -4.55 2.96
C ALA A 80 -8.07 -4.67 2.46
N VAL A 81 -7.55 -3.56 1.93
CA VAL A 81 -6.15 -3.40 1.53
C VAL A 81 -5.51 -2.29 2.36
N PHE A 82 -4.33 -2.57 2.92
CA PHE A 82 -3.42 -1.58 3.48
C PHE A 82 -2.25 -1.43 2.50
N HIS A 83 -2.27 -0.33 1.75
CA HIS A 83 -1.29 -0.09 0.70
C HIS A 83 -0.17 0.82 1.20
N LEU A 84 0.97 0.20 1.55
CA LEU A 84 2.17 0.87 2.03
C LEU A 84 3.36 0.76 1.07
N ALA A 85 3.27 -0.13 0.07
CA ALA A 85 4.32 -0.26 -0.93
C ALA A 85 4.52 1.05 -1.69
N ALA A 86 5.76 1.52 -1.74
CA ALA A 86 6.17 2.71 -2.47
C ALA A 86 7.71 2.76 -2.55
N ASN A 87 8.25 3.60 -3.43
CA ASN A 87 9.64 3.98 -3.32
C ASN A 87 9.82 4.95 -2.15
N SER A 88 10.42 4.49 -1.04
CA SER A 88 10.73 5.37 0.10
C SER A 88 12.11 6.01 0.03
N ASP A 89 12.91 5.68 -0.99
CA ASP A 89 14.20 6.32 -1.27
C ASP A 89 14.01 7.54 -2.19
N ILE A 90 13.74 8.68 -1.57
CA ILE A 90 13.50 9.95 -2.29
C ILE A 90 14.73 10.37 -3.11
N ARG A 91 15.96 10.05 -2.63
CA ARG A 91 17.19 10.40 -3.37
C ARG A 91 17.32 9.62 -4.66
N ALA A 92 17.01 8.34 -4.62
CA ALA A 92 17.00 7.50 -5.82
C ALA A 92 15.95 7.95 -6.85
N GLY A 93 14.88 8.63 -6.44
CA GLY A 93 13.89 9.25 -7.32
C GLY A 93 14.47 10.42 -8.16
N THR A 94 15.55 11.07 -7.70
CA THR A 94 16.21 12.13 -8.47
C THR A 94 17.09 11.60 -9.60
N GLU A 95 17.53 10.34 -9.51
CA GLU A 95 18.36 9.68 -10.52
C GLU A 95 17.56 9.15 -11.70
N SER A 96 16.26 8.88 -11.50
CA SER A 96 15.38 8.36 -12.53
C SER A 96 13.96 8.89 -12.36
N THR A 97 13.48 9.66 -13.34
CA THR A 97 12.13 10.22 -13.33
C THR A 97 11.02 9.16 -13.38
N GLU A 98 11.32 7.96 -13.87
CA GLU A 98 10.37 6.86 -13.93
C GLU A 98 10.23 6.09 -12.62
N ARG A 99 11.20 6.21 -11.72
CA ARG A 99 11.22 5.37 -10.49
C ARG A 99 9.98 5.57 -9.64
N ASP A 100 9.69 6.81 -9.27
CA ASP A 100 8.52 7.12 -8.44
C ASP A 100 7.22 6.93 -9.19
N LEU A 101 7.19 7.23 -10.50
CA LEU A 101 6.04 6.94 -11.34
C LEU A 101 5.69 5.45 -11.30
N LYS A 102 6.68 4.57 -11.47
CA LYS A 102 6.48 3.12 -11.49
C LYS A 102 6.25 2.56 -10.09
N LEU A 103 7.17 2.80 -9.16
CA LEU A 103 7.20 2.13 -7.85
C LEU A 103 6.24 2.75 -6.81
N THR A 104 5.68 3.93 -7.08
CA THR A 104 4.75 4.60 -6.17
C THR A 104 3.37 4.78 -6.79
N PHE A 105 3.27 5.35 -8.00
CA PHE A 105 1.97 5.59 -8.63
C PHE A 105 1.42 4.34 -9.33
N MET A 106 2.18 3.70 -10.23
CA MET A 106 1.69 2.54 -10.99
C MET A 106 1.36 1.34 -10.09
N THR A 107 2.13 1.13 -9.03
CA THR A 107 1.80 0.10 -8.03
C THR A 107 0.47 0.38 -7.34
N SER A 108 0.19 1.66 -7.00
CA SER A 108 -1.11 2.07 -6.44
C SER A 108 -2.25 1.88 -7.44
N TYR A 109 -2.02 2.24 -8.70
CA TYR A 109 -3.00 2.04 -9.78
C TYR A 109 -3.33 0.55 -9.98
N HIS A 110 -2.34 -0.34 -10.03
CA HIS A 110 -2.56 -1.78 -10.16
C HIS A 110 -3.37 -2.36 -9.00
N VAL A 111 -3.09 -1.92 -7.78
CA VAL A 111 -3.88 -2.31 -6.60
C VAL A 111 -5.33 -1.87 -6.75
N LEU A 112 -5.60 -0.64 -7.19
CA LEU A 112 -6.95 -0.11 -7.39
C LEU A 112 -7.69 -0.86 -8.50
N GLU A 113 -7.02 -1.21 -9.61
CA GLU A 113 -7.58 -2.02 -10.69
C GLU A 113 -8.05 -3.40 -10.18
N CYS A 114 -7.20 -4.09 -9.41
CA CYS A 114 -7.57 -5.37 -8.81
C CYS A 114 -8.70 -5.20 -7.79
N MET A 115 -8.66 -4.19 -6.93
CA MET A 115 -9.73 -3.91 -5.97
C MET A 115 -11.08 -3.70 -6.67
N GLN A 116 -11.10 -2.93 -7.76
CA GLN A 116 -12.31 -2.70 -8.55
C GLN A 116 -12.82 -3.99 -9.18
N ARG A 117 -11.94 -4.80 -9.77
CA ARG A 117 -12.27 -6.04 -10.45
C ARG A 117 -12.85 -7.10 -9.50
N TYR A 118 -12.31 -7.18 -8.29
CA TYR A 118 -12.69 -8.19 -7.27
C TYR A 118 -13.59 -7.63 -6.16
N ASP A 119 -14.18 -6.47 -6.37
CA ASP A 119 -15.16 -5.85 -5.46
C ASP A 119 -14.66 -5.58 -4.04
N VAL A 120 -13.35 -5.32 -3.88
CA VAL A 120 -12.76 -4.96 -2.58
C VAL A 120 -12.95 -3.47 -2.34
N LYS A 121 -13.70 -3.10 -1.28
CA LYS A 121 -14.23 -1.74 -1.07
C LYS A 121 -13.47 -0.90 -0.05
N LYS A 122 -12.41 -1.41 0.56
CA LYS A 122 -11.72 -0.69 1.63
C LYS A 122 -10.24 -0.61 1.38
N ILE A 123 -9.74 0.61 1.26
CA ILE A 123 -8.30 0.87 1.18
C ILE A 123 -7.87 1.83 2.28
N LEU A 124 -6.74 1.51 2.92
CA LEU A 124 -5.95 2.47 3.68
C LEU A 124 -4.65 2.69 2.92
N PHE A 125 -4.40 3.94 2.57
CA PHE A 125 -3.24 4.35 1.79
C PHE A 125 -2.28 5.18 2.66
N ALA A 126 -1.00 4.82 2.65
CA ALA A 126 0.03 5.62 3.32
C ALA A 126 0.49 6.75 2.40
N SER A 127 -0.04 7.95 2.61
CA SER A 127 0.42 9.15 1.94
C SER A 127 1.64 9.78 2.64
N THR A 128 1.93 11.05 2.39
CA THR A 128 3.15 11.71 2.85
C THR A 128 2.98 13.22 2.99
N GLY A 129 3.71 13.84 3.91
CA GLY A 129 3.82 15.31 3.96
C GLY A 129 4.51 15.92 2.74
N ALA A 130 5.26 15.13 1.94
CA ALA A 130 5.91 15.61 0.73
C ALA A 130 4.93 16.08 -0.39
N ILE A 131 3.65 15.76 -0.27
CA ILE A 131 2.62 16.29 -1.17
C ILE A 131 2.46 17.82 -1.07
N PHE A 132 2.84 18.41 0.06
CA PHE A 132 2.71 19.85 0.30
C PHE A 132 3.92 20.67 -0.17
N GLY A 133 5.02 20.03 -0.55
CA GLY A 133 6.28 20.71 -0.88
C GLY A 133 7.00 21.29 0.34
N ASP A 134 8.04 22.09 0.09
CA ASP A 134 8.77 22.81 1.14
C ASP A 134 8.07 24.14 1.45
N ARG A 135 7.65 24.31 2.70
CA ARG A 135 6.91 25.50 3.17
C ARG A 135 7.36 25.91 4.54
N GLU A 136 7.46 27.21 4.74
CA GLU A 136 7.74 27.83 6.04
C GLU A 136 6.52 27.76 6.98
N GLU A 137 5.31 27.65 6.42
CA GLU A 137 4.06 27.65 7.17
C GLU A 137 3.78 26.28 7.81
N ARG A 138 3.09 26.29 8.95
CA ARG A 138 2.58 25.06 9.57
C ARG A 138 1.57 24.40 8.65
N LEU A 139 1.85 23.16 8.25
CA LEU A 139 0.95 22.35 7.42
C LEU A 139 -0.34 21.99 8.16
N LYS A 140 -1.45 21.99 7.41
CA LYS A 140 -2.78 21.56 7.83
C LYS A 140 -3.37 20.65 6.76
N GLU A 141 -4.43 19.91 7.08
CA GLU A 141 -5.15 19.06 6.12
C GLU A 141 -5.65 19.84 4.89
N GLU A 142 -6.04 21.10 5.08
CA GLU A 142 -6.56 21.97 4.01
C GLU A 142 -5.45 22.71 3.24
N SER A 143 -4.18 22.50 3.59
CA SER A 143 -3.08 23.14 2.88
C SER A 143 -3.04 22.69 1.43
N VAL A 144 -2.78 23.62 0.51
CA VAL A 144 -2.72 23.31 -0.93
C VAL A 144 -1.53 22.38 -1.19
N ALA A 145 -1.79 21.24 -1.82
CA ALA A 145 -0.76 20.29 -2.22
C ALA A 145 0.02 20.83 -3.44
N LEU A 146 1.32 21.04 -3.27
CA LEU A 146 2.26 21.50 -4.32
C LEU A 146 3.58 20.74 -4.17
N PRO A 147 3.62 19.47 -4.58
CA PRO A 147 4.80 18.64 -4.39
C PRO A 147 5.99 19.14 -5.21
N GLU A 148 7.17 19.14 -4.60
CA GLU A 148 8.45 19.52 -5.21
C GLU A 148 9.34 18.32 -5.50
N SER A 149 8.85 17.10 -5.23
CA SER A 149 9.53 15.85 -5.55
C SER A 149 8.64 14.94 -6.39
N LEU A 150 9.26 14.08 -7.21
CA LEU A 150 8.52 13.05 -7.98
C LEU A 150 7.82 12.07 -7.06
N TYR A 151 8.41 11.77 -5.90
CA TYR A 151 7.78 10.97 -4.86
C TYR A 151 6.48 11.63 -4.34
N GLY A 152 6.55 12.90 -3.94
CA GLY A 152 5.37 13.66 -3.50
C GLY A 152 4.31 13.77 -4.60
N ALA A 153 4.72 14.03 -5.84
CA ALA A 153 3.82 14.08 -6.99
C ALA A 153 3.12 12.74 -7.24
N SER A 154 3.86 11.62 -7.16
CA SER A 154 3.31 10.27 -7.34
C SER A 154 2.35 9.88 -6.21
N LYS A 155 2.63 10.28 -4.98
CA LYS A 155 1.74 10.07 -3.84
C LYS A 155 0.45 10.90 -3.98
N LEU A 156 0.54 12.17 -4.37
CA LEU A 156 -0.61 13.02 -4.62
C LEU A 156 -1.48 12.49 -5.79
N ALA A 157 -0.83 12.02 -6.86
CA ALA A 157 -1.54 11.36 -7.96
C ALA A 157 -2.29 10.10 -7.48
N SER A 158 -1.66 9.29 -6.60
CA SER A 158 -2.31 8.12 -6.00
C SER A 158 -3.54 8.51 -5.17
N GLU A 159 -3.46 9.56 -4.35
CA GLU A 159 -4.61 10.09 -3.60
C GLU A 159 -5.75 10.50 -4.54
N ALA A 160 -5.42 11.22 -5.62
CA ALA A 160 -6.43 11.66 -6.59
C ALA A 160 -7.11 10.47 -7.28
N PHE A 161 -6.37 9.42 -7.63
CA PHE A 161 -6.93 8.19 -8.19
C PHE A 161 -7.80 7.44 -7.19
N ILE A 162 -7.35 7.28 -5.94
CA ILE A 162 -8.16 6.66 -4.88
C ILE A 162 -9.48 7.40 -4.72
N TYR A 163 -9.45 8.73 -4.67
CA TYR A 163 -10.65 9.55 -4.58
C TYR A 163 -11.59 9.35 -5.77
N ALA A 164 -11.04 9.29 -7.00
CA ALA A 164 -11.82 9.04 -8.20
C ALA A 164 -12.43 7.62 -8.21
N PHE A 165 -11.65 6.60 -7.84
CA PHE A 165 -12.14 5.23 -7.72
C PHE A 165 -13.23 5.10 -6.64
N SER A 166 -13.10 5.83 -5.53
CA SER A 166 -14.13 5.90 -4.50
C SER A 166 -15.46 6.43 -5.06
N GLY A 167 -15.42 7.50 -5.84
CA GLY A 167 -16.62 8.07 -6.44
C GLY A 167 -17.25 7.25 -7.57
N LEU A 168 -16.43 6.50 -8.31
CA LEU A 168 -16.88 5.72 -9.48
C LEU A 168 -17.25 4.28 -9.13
N TYR A 169 -16.57 3.66 -8.18
CA TYR A 169 -16.64 2.22 -7.91
C TYR A 169 -16.95 1.88 -6.45
N ASP A 170 -17.18 2.88 -5.61
CA ASP A 170 -17.51 2.71 -4.18
C ASP A 170 -16.40 1.99 -3.38
N ILE A 171 -15.12 2.35 -3.68
CA ILE A 171 -13.93 1.85 -2.98
C ILE A 171 -13.61 2.75 -1.79
#